data_c7318cd8462f558344fbd2b61adb88fd
#
_entry.id   c7318cd8462f558344fbd2b61adb88fd
#
_cell.length_a   1.000
_cell.length_b   1.000
_cell.length_c   1.000
_cell.angle_alpha   90.00
_cell.angle_beta   90.00
_cell.angle_gamma   90.00
#
_symmetry.space_group_name_H-M   'P 1'
#
loop_
_entity.id
_entity.type
_entity.pdbx_description
1 polymer ?
#
loop_
_entity_poly.entity_id
_entity_poly.type
_entity_poly.pdbx_seq_one_letter_code
_entity_poly.pdbx_strand_id
1 'polypeptide(L)'
;FLIDSEIEKLKNCGSFAIFGGTFDPIHNGHISSAKVIKRLSGVEKILLLPCGVPPHKQHSEVTDSRMRYEMAHLAVKDDEDFILSSLEIDRGGKTYTIDTIRFLREKLGNKREFYFILGADAIHDIPTWKDYKELLKLCFFIAVTRPGYDKVRLQKEVETLKNRYGSKIVVA
;
A
#
# COMPACT_ATOMS: atom_id res chain seq x y z
N PHE A 1 19.33 9.98 -0.03
CA PHE A 1 18.88 10.74 1.14
C PHE A 1 17.98 9.93 2.07
N LEU A 2 16.83 10.46 2.51
CA LEU A 2 15.90 9.69 3.38
C LEU A 2 15.47 8.37 2.73
N ILE A 3 15.17 8.39 1.43
CA ILE A 3 14.79 7.20 0.66
C ILE A 3 15.85 6.10 0.73
N ASP A 4 17.14 6.45 0.67
CA ASP A 4 18.21 5.46 0.73
C ASP A 4 18.25 4.73 2.08
N SER A 5 18.03 5.47 3.20
CA SER A 5 17.97 4.85 4.52
C SER A 5 16.74 3.94 4.68
N GLU A 6 15.61 4.29 4.08
CA GLU A 6 14.41 3.49 4.07
C GLU A 6 14.59 2.21 3.23
N ILE A 7 15.22 2.33 2.07
CA ILE A 7 15.58 1.17 1.22
C ILE A 7 16.52 0.22 1.97
N GLU A 8 17.52 0.73 2.69
CA GLU A 8 18.40 -0.12 3.50
C GLU A 8 17.62 -0.84 4.62
N LYS A 9 16.71 -0.17 5.30
CA LYS A 9 15.82 -0.84 6.27
C LYS A 9 14.99 -1.95 5.62
N LEU A 10 14.45 -1.70 4.43
CA LEU A 10 13.68 -2.68 3.66
C LEU A 10 14.54 -3.85 3.19
N LYS A 11 15.79 -3.62 2.80
CA LYS A 11 16.73 -4.70 2.44
C LYS A 11 17.03 -5.60 3.64
N ASN A 12 17.13 -5.03 4.81
CA ASN A 12 17.50 -5.73 6.05
C ASN A 12 16.32 -6.43 6.74
N CYS A 13 15.06 -6.13 6.38
CA CYS A 13 13.92 -6.90 6.87
C CYS A 13 13.65 -8.11 5.96
N GLY A 14 13.19 -9.22 6.53
CA GLY A 14 12.89 -10.44 5.80
C GLY A 14 11.68 -10.28 4.85
N SER A 15 10.64 -9.61 5.35
CA SER A 15 9.41 -9.37 4.58
C SER A 15 8.69 -8.11 5.04
N PHE A 16 7.92 -7.50 4.15
CA PHE A 16 7.11 -6.33 4.49
C PHE A 16 5.84 -6.26 3.65
N ALA A 17 4.84 -5.58 4.17
CA ALA A 17 3.63 -5.21 3.43
C ALA A 17 3.59 -3.69 3.21
N ILE A 18 3.21 -3.28 2.01
CA ILE A 18 3.06 -1.88 1.63
C ILE A 18 1.65 -1.44 2.00
N PHE A 19 1.56 -0.42 2.83
CA PHE A 19 0.29 0.22 3.16
C PHE A 19 0.28 1.64 2.59
N GLY A 20 -0.17 1.75 1.35
CA GLY A 20 -0.33 3.03 0.65
C GLY A 20 -1.68 3.66 0.90
N GLY A 21 -1.71 4.98 0.95
CA GLY A 21 -2.97 5.70 1.12
C GLY A 21 -2.80 7.21 1.13
N THR A 22 -3.92 7.91 1.02
CA THR A 22 -3.92 9.38 1.14
C THR A 22 -3.60 9.80 2.57
N PHE A 23 -4.15 9.08 3.57
CA PHE A 23 -4.00 9.37 5.01
C PHE A 23 -4.27 10.84 5.34
N ASP A 24 -5.52 11.25 5.15
CA ASP A 24 -5.94 12.64 5.31
C ASP A 24 -7.12 12.81 6.31
N PRO A 25 -6.83 12.74 7.61
CA PRO A 25 -5.59 12.34 8.25
C PRO A 25 -5.42 10.82 8.40
N ILE A 26 -4.22 10.40 8.75
CA ILE A 26 -4.00 9.07 9.34
C ILE A 26 -4.73 8.99 10.70
N HIS A 27 -5.24 7.82 11.06
CA HIS A 27 -5.98 7.61 12.31
C HIS A 27 -5.77 6.19 12.85
N ASN A 28 -6.20 5.95 14.08
CA ASN A 28 -6.03 4.66 14.77
C ASN A 28 -6.60 3.47 14.00
N GLY A 29 -7.66 3.66 13.22
CA GLY A 29 -8.20 2.62 12.35
C GLY A 29 -7.20 2.13 11.30
N HIS A 30 -6.43 3.04 10.69
CA HIS A 30 -5.36 2.69 9.76
C HIS A 30 -4.26 1.87 10.47
N ILE A 31 -3.77 2.37 11.61
CA ILE A 31 -2.69 1.73 12.37
C ILE A 31 -3.11 0.33 12.86
N SER A 32 -4.32 0.23 13.44
CA SER A 32 -4.84 -1.05 13.93
C SER A 32 -5.01 -2.07 12.82
N SER A 33 -5.55 -1.67 11.66
CA SER A 33 -5.72 -2.54 10.49
C SER A 33 -4.36 -3.03 9.99
N ALA A 34 -3.37 -2.15 9.88
CA ALA A 34 -2.02 -2.51 9.45
C ALA A 34 -1.38 -3.54 10.40
N LYS A 35 -1.52 -3.35 11.72
CA LYS A 35 -1.01 -4.29 12.74
C LYS A 35 -1.72 -5.66 12.70
N VAL A 36 -3.03 -5.67 12.48
CA VAL A 36 -3.77 -6.93 12.30
C VAL A 36 -3.23 -7.68 11.09
N ILE A 37 -3.05 -6.98 9.96
CA ILE A 37 -2.52 -7.59 8.74
C ILE A 37 -1.11 -8.08 8.93
N LYS A 38 -0.24 -7.32 9.58
CA LYS A 38 1.12 -7.76 9.91
C LYS A 38 1.10 -9.10 10.64
N ARG A 39 0.25 -9.24 11.65
CA ARG A 39 0.11 -10.49 12.41
C ARG A 39 -0.44 -11.65 11.57
N LEU A 40 -1.45 -11.39 10.74
CA LEU A 40 -2.10 -12.44 9.93
C LEU A 40 -1.21 -12.90 8.77
N SER A 41 -0.48 -11.99 8.14
CA SER A 41 0.40 -12.30 7.00
C SER A 41 1.80 -12.78 7.41
N GLY A 42 2.19 -12.55 8.66
CA GLY A 42 3.52 -12.90 9.17
C GLY A 42 4.65 -12.02 8.63
N VAL A 43 4.35 -10.89 8.00
CA VAL A 43 5.39 -9.94 7.56
C VAL A 43 6.05 -9.26 8.75
N GLU A 44 7.33 -8.94 8.62
CA GLU A 44 8.10 -8.32 9.71
C GLU A 44 7.80 -6.84 9.88
N LYS A 45 7.57 -6.12 8.79
CA LYS A 45 7.37 -4.66 8.78
C LYS A 45 6.19 -4.25 7.91
N ILE A 46 5.65 -3.07 8.21
CA ILE A 46 4.71 -2.35 7.35
C ILE A 46 5.43 -1.14 6.76
N LEU A 47 5.51 -1.08 5.45
CA LEU A 47 5.93 0.13 4.74
C LEU A 47 4.71 1.06 4.62
N LEU A 48 4.66 2.08 5.48
CA LEU A 48 3.62 3.10 5.44
C LEU A 48 3.99 4.16 4.39
N LEU A 49 3.12 4.34 3.40
CA LEU A 49 3.44 5.09 2.20
C LEU A 49 2.35 6.13 1.89
N PRO A 50 2.42 7.33 2.50
CA PRO A 50 1.52 8.42 2.15
C PRO A 50 1.70 8.81 0.69
N CYS A 51 0.59 8.85 -0.06
CA CYS A 51 0.65 9.23 -1.48
C CYS A 51 0.98 10.72 -1.66
N GLY A 52 1.64 11.06 -2.76
CA GLY A 52 1.87 12.44 -3.17
C GLY A 52 0.55 13.08 -3.60
N VAL A 53 0.27 13.08 -4.89
CA VAL A 53 -0.99 13.57 -5.46
C VAL A 53 -1.85 12.36 -5.86
N PRO A 54 -2.99 12.12 -5.19
CA PRO A 54 -3.89 11.04 -5.55
C PRO A 54 -4.43 11.23 -6.97
N PRO A 55 -4.37 10.22 -7.86
CA PRO A 55 -4.73 10.40 -9.27
C PRO A 55 -6.23 10.67 -9.49
N HIS A 56 -7.07 10.29 -8.54
CA HIS A 56 -8.53 10.38 -8.63
C HIS A 56 -9.15 11.52 -7.80
N LYS A 57 -8.32 12.33 -7.11
CA LYS A 57 -8.80 13.47 -6.30
C LYS A 57 -8.32 14.79 -6.87
N GLN A 58 -9.13 15.84 -6.72
CA GLN A 58 -8.70 17.19 -7.05
C GLN A 58 -7.73 17.73 -6.00
N HIS A 59 -6.72 18.47 -6.41
CA HIS A 59 -5.67 19.02 -5.54
C HIS A 59 -6.23 19.89 -4.39
N SER A 60 -7.36 20.55 -4.63
CA SER A 60 -8.04 21.45 -3.65
C SER A 60 -8.78 20.71 -2.54
N GLU A 61 -8.97 19.39 -2.68
CA GLU A 61 -9.76 18.58 -1.74
C GLU A 61 -8.89 17.75 -0.77
N VAL A 62 -7.58 17.85 -0.89
CA VAL A 62 -6.64 17.02 -0.14
C VAL A 62 -5.62 17.90 0.57
N THR A 63 -5.40 17.64 1.86
CA THR A 63 -4.36 18.31 2.64
C THR A 63 -2.99 18.13 2.00
N ASP A 64 -2.14 19.15 2.10
CA ASP A 64 -0.77 19.11 1.58
C ASP A 64 -0.04 17.81 1.96
N SER A 65 0.69 17.26 1.01
CA SER A 65 1.31 15.94 1.16
C SER A 65 2.38 15.90 2.27
N ARG A 66 3.10 17.00 2.50
CA ARG A 66 4.09 17.11 3.59
C ARG A 66 3.40 17.13 4.95
N MET A 67 2.27 17.82 5.08
CA MET A 67 1.49 17.80 6.32
C MET A 67 0.95 16.40 6.60
N ARG A 68 0.47 15.68 5.60
CA ARG A 68 0.00 14.29 5.75
C ARG A 68 1.15 13.35 6.15
N TYR A 69 2.33 13.55 5.60
CA TYR A 69 3.53 12.81 6.00
C TYR A 69 3.90 13.08 7.47
N GLU A 70 3.89 14.35 7.90
CA GLU A 70 4.19 14.69 9.30
C GLU A 70 3.18 14.08 10.28
N MET A 71 1.90 14.10 9.94
CA MET A 71 0.89 13.40 10.75
C MET A 71 1.16 11.89 10.82
N ALA A 72 1.52 11.27 9.70
CA ALA A 72 1.88 9.86 9.67
C ALA A 72 3.16 9.58 10.49
N HIS A 73 4.16 10.47 10.41
CA HIS A 73 5.38 10.37 11.21
C HIS A 73 5.07 10.38 12.72
N LEU A 74 4.28 11.33 13.17
CA LEU A 74 3.88 11.41 14.59
C LEU A 74 3.12 10.17 15.04
N ALA A 75 2.33 9.56 14.16
CA ALA A 75 1.54 8.37 14.48
C ALA A 75 2.39 7.10 14.64
N VAL A 76 3.55 7.01 13.96
CA VAL A 76 4.34 5.76 13.91
C VAL A 76 5.80 5.89 14.35
N LYS A 77 6.28 7.08 14.71
CA LYS A 77 7.70 7.34 15.03
C LYS A 77 8.29 6.44 16.11
N ASP A 78 7.48 6.02 17.07
CA ASP A 78 7.88 5.18 18.21
C ASP A 78 7.43 3.72 18.04
N ASP A 79 6.98 3.34 16.85
CA ASP A 79 6.46 2.01 16.55
C ASP A 79 7.36 1.28 15.55
N GLU A 80 8.13 0.32 16.06
CA GLU A 80 9.10 -0.44 15.26
C GLU A 80 8.46 -1.32 14.18
N ASP A 81 7.16 -1.55 14.23
CA ASP A 81 6.45 -2.30 13.20
C ASP A 81 6.40 -1.57 11.86
N PHE A 82 6.58 -0.24 11.87
CA PHE A 82 6.45 0.60 10.70
C PHE A 82 7.78 1.13 10.16
N ILE A 83 7.87 1.19 8.84
CA ILE A 83 8.83 2.01 8.11
C ILE A 83 8.00 3.05 7.36
N LEU A 84 8.14 4.33 7.71
CA LEU A 84 7.48 5.42 7.01
C LEU A 84 8.35 5.88 5.85
N SER A 85 7.76 6.06 4.67
CA SER A 85 8.47 6.54 3.48
C SER A 85 7.81 7.75 2.82
N SER A 86 8.63 8.69 2.40
CA SER A 86 8.24 9.85 1.59
C SER A 86 8.34 9.60 0.07
N LEU A 87 8.62 8.38 -0.35
CA LEU A 87 8.92 8.01 -1.73
C LEU A 87 7.96 8.60 -2.76
N GLU A 88 6.66 8.51 -2.53
CA GLU A 88 5.66 8.99 -3.47
C GLU A 88 5.52 10.51 -3.46
N ILE A 89 5.76 11.13 -2.30
CA ILE A 89 5.76 12.59 -2.14
C ILE A 89 6.97 13.19 -2.86
N ASP A 90 8.16 12.62 -2.64
CA ASP A 90 9.41 13.14 -3.21
C ASP A 90 9.50 12.91 -4.72
N ARG A 91 8.86 11.85 -5.25
CA ARG A 91 8.73 11.65 -6.69
C ARG A 91 7.98 12.78 -7.36
N GLY A 92 7.00 13.36 -6.67
CA GLY A 92 6.13 14.40 -7.21
C GLY A 92 5.14 13.90 -8.26
N GLY A 93 4.24 14.77 -8.67
CA GLY A 93 3.20 14.46 -9.66
C GLY A 93 2.15 13.46 -9.15
N LYS A 94 1.37 12.93 -10.09
CA LYS A 94 0.35 11.91 -9.78
C LYS A 94 1.00 10.60 -9.35
N THR A 95 0.52 10.06 -8.25
CA THR A 95 1.02 8.81 -7.67
C THR A 95 0.28 7.60 -8.23
N TYR A 96 0.99 6.72 -8.91
CA TYR A 96 0.45 5.45 -9.39
C TYR A 96 1.16 4.28 -8.70
N THR A 97 0.38 3.33 -8.21
CA THR A 97 0.89 2.16 -7.47
C THR A 97 1.91 1.36 -8.28
N ILE A 98 1.69 1.20 -9.59
CA ILE A 98 2.63 0.46 -10.46
C ILE A 98 4.02 1.10 -10.48
N ASP A 99 4.11 2.43 -10.51
CA ASP A 99 5.40 3.12 -10.55
C ASP A 99 6.18 2.93 -9.24
N THR A 100 5.47 2.85 -8.12
CA THR A 100 6.04 2.53 -6.80
C THR A 100 6.54 1.09 -6.74
N ILE A 101 5.76 0.13 -7.23
CA ILE A 101 6.15 -1.28 -7.25
C ILE A 101 7.35 -1.50 -8.17
N ARG A 102 7.39 -0.87 -9.36
CA ARG A 102 8.56 -0.93 -10.27
C ARG A 102 9.82 -0.40 -9.60
N PHE A 103 9.72 0.75 -8.93
CA PHE A 103 10.85 1.34 -8.21
C PHE A 103 11.36 0.40 -7.09
N LEU A 104 10.46 -0.13 -6.26
CA LEU A 104 10.84 -1.06 -5.20
C LEU A 104 11.46 -2.35 -5.77
N ARG A 105 10.96 -2.84 -6.89
CA ARG A 105 11.54 -3.99 -7.60
C ARG A 105 12.96 -3.71 -8.06
N GLU A 106 13.21 -2.54 -8.65
CA GLU A 106 14.53 -2.12 -9.08
C GLU A 106 15.52 -2.09 -7.90
N LYS A 107 15.10 -1.53 -6.75
CA LYS A 107 15.97 -1.33 -5.59
C LYS A 107 16.17 -2.57 -4.74
N LEU A 108 15.18 -3.45 -4.66
CA LEU A 108 15.16 -4.61 -3.74
C LEU A 108 15.32 -5.95 -4.46
N GLY A 109 15.27 -5.96 -5.79
CA GLY A 109 15.42 -7.15 -6.62
C GLY A 109 14.12 -7.90 -6.90
N ASN A 110 14.17 -8.75 -7.93
CA ASN A 110 12.99 -9.43 -8.48
C ASN A 110 12.52 -10.66 -7.69
N LYS A 111 13.35 -11.17 -6.79
CA LYS A 111 13.03 -12.38 -6.01
C LYS A 111 12.19 -12.09 -4.77
N ARG A 112 12.06 -10.83 -4.36
CA ARG A 112 11.35 -10.45 -3.15
C ARG A 112 9.84 -10.38 -3.42
N GLU A 113 9.05 -10.99 -2.55
CA GLU A 113 7.60 -10.88 -2.59
C GLU A 113 7.15 -9.54 -1.98
N PHE A 114 6.25 -8.87 -2.66
CA PHE A 114 5.61 -7.64 -2.18
C PHE A 114 4.15 -7.90 -1.89
N TYR A 115 3.72 -7.43 -0.74
CA TYR A 115 2.33 -7.45 -0.30
C TYR A 115 1.82 -6.01 -0.28
N PHE A 116 0.71 -5.76 -0.94
CA PHE A 116 0.08 -4.44 -0.98
C PHE A 116 -1.27 -4.49 -0.26
N ILE A 117 -1.41 -3.69 0.79
CA ILE A 117 -2.62 -3.60 1.60
C ILE A 117 -3.54 -2.54 1.00
N LEU A 118 -4.78 -2.90 0.77
CA LEU A 118 -5.82 -1.97 0.29
C LEU A 118 -7.16 -2.29 0.94
N GLY A 119 -8.05 -1.28 1.01
CA GLY A 119 -9.44 -1.51 1.41
C GLY A 119 -10.17 -2.36 0.38
N ALA A 120 -11.10 -3.18 0.82
CA ALA A 120 -11.89 -4.03 -0.07
C ALA A 120 -12.63 -3.24 -1.17
N ASP A 121 -13.01 -2.00 -0.89
CA ASP A 121 -13.63 -1.07 -1.85
C ASP A 121 -12.74 -0.85 -3.08
N ALA A 122 -11.43 -0.82 -2.90
CA ALA A 122 -10.47 -0.56 -3.98
C ALA A 122 -10.26 -1.77 -4.92
N ILE A 123 -10.68 -2.98 -4.52
CA ILE A 123 -10.62 -4.17 -5.39
C ILE A 123 -11.42 -3.94 -6.66
N HIS A 124 -12.60 -3.35 -6.53
CA HIS A 124 -13.47 -3.03 -7.67
C HIS A 124 -12.79 -2.08 -8.66
N ASP A 125 -11.97 -1.15 -8.16
CA ASP A 125 -11.33 -0.10 -8.95
C ASP A 125 -10.00 -0.54 -9.60
N ILE A 126 -9.41 -1.67 -9.19
CA ILE A 126 -8.12 -2.15 -9.73
C ILE A 126 -8.08 -2.15 -11.28
N PRO A 127 -9.13 -2.59 -12.01
CA PRO A 127 -9.11 -2.53 -13.47
C PRO A 127 -9.00 -1.14 -14.10
N THR A 128 -9.21 -0.09 -13.29
CA THR A 128 -9.04 1.32 -13.71
C THR A 128 -7.64 1.86 -13.44
N TRP A 129 -6.82 1.11 -12.70
CA TRP A 129 -5.49 1.56 -12.32
C TRP A 129 -4.51 1.46 -13.49
N LYS A 130 -3.55 2.38 -13.51
CA LYS A 130 -2.47 2.38 -14.51
C LYS A 130 -1.74 1.03 -14.51
N ASP A 131 -1.61 0.43 -15.68
CA ASP A 131 -0.90 -0.84 -15.90
C ASP A 131 -1.32 -1.98 -14.93
N TYR A 132 -2.60 -2.02 -14.57
CA TYR A 132 -3.11 -2.94 -13.55
C TYR A 132 -2.83 -4.42 -13.83
N LYS A 133 -2.79 -4.83 -15.10
CA LYS A 133 -2.48 -6.22 -15.48
C LYS A 133 -1.06 -6.62 -15.11
N GLU A 134 -0.11 -5.70 -15.26
CA GLU A 134 1.26 -5.89 -14.82
C GLU A 134 1.33 -5.85 -13.28
N LEU A 135 0.68 -4.89 -12.66
CA LEU A 135 0.63 -4.74 -11.21
C LEU A 135 0.13 -6.01 -10.52
N LEU A 136 -0.93 -6.66 -11.04
CA LEU A 136 -1.47 -7.91 -10.51
C LEU A 136 -0.49 -9.09 -10.57
N LYS A 137 0.50 -9.03 -11.45
CA LYS A 137 1.58 -10.04 -11.55
C LYS A 137 2.77 -9.74 -10.65
N LEU A 138 3.00 -8.47 -10.35
CA LEU A 138 4.20 -8.03 -9.63
C LEU A 138 4.06 -8.07 -8.11
N CYS A 139 2.86 -8.03 -7.55
CA CYS A 139 2.67 -8.07 -6.11
C CYS A 139 1.43 -8.86 -5.69
N PHE A 140 1.45 -9.29 -4.43
CA PHE A 140 0.30 -9.85 -3.74
C PHE A 140 -0.56 -8.74 -3.18
N PHE A 141 -1.87 -8.91 -3.18
CA PHE A 141 -2.79 -7.97 -2.58
C PHE A 141 -3.45 -8.55 -1.33
N ILE A 142 -3.56 -7.75 -0.30
CA ILE A 142 -4.31 -8.07 0.91
C ILE A 142 -5.47 -7.09 1.01
N ALA A 143 -6.67 -7.56 0.72
CA ALA A 143 -7.89 -6.77 0.81
C ALA A 143 -8.44 -6.78 2.23
N VAL A 144 -8.53 -5.61 2.85
CA VAL A 144 -9.08 -5.46 4.21
C VAL A 144 -10.56 -5.13 4.14
N THR A 145 -11.38 -5.95 4.77
CA THR A 145 -12.81 -5.69 4.89
C THR A 145 -13.12 -4.76 6.06
N ARG A 146 -14.22 -4.03 5.93
CA ARG A 146 -14.81 -3.26 7.05
C ARG A 146 -16.08 -3.99 7.53
N PRO A 147 -16.48 -3.80 8.80
CA PRO A 147 -17.76 -4.31 9.27
C PRO A 147 -18.90 -3.89 8.33
N GLY A 148 -19.75 -4.84 7.94
CA GLY A 148 -20.87 -4.60 7.04
C GLY A 148 -20.55 -4.66 5.53
N TYR A 149 -19.31 -4.96 5.15
CA TYR A 149 -18.96 -5.12 3.73
C TYR A 149 -19.54 -6.43 3.16
N ASP A 150 -20.01 -6.38 1.90
CA ASP A 150 -20.53 -7.55 1.20
C ASP A 150 -19.39 -8.51 0.80
N LYS A 151 -19.13 -9.47 1.67
CA LYS A 151 -18.06 -10.46 1.47
C LYS A 151 -18.32 -11.38 0.26
N VAL A 152 -19.57 -11.65 -0.09
CA VAL A 152 -19.92 -12.52 -1.23
C VAL A 152 -19.57 -11.81 -2.54
N ARG A 153 -19.90 -10.54 -2.65
CA ARG A 153 -19.55 -9.71 -3.80
C ARG A 153 -18.03 -9.59 -3.95
N LEU A 154 -17.34 -9.29 -2.85
CA LEU A 154 -15.88 -9.19 -2.83
C LEU A 154 -15.21 -10.49 -3.29
N GLN A 155 -15.68 -11.65 -2.80
CA GLN A 155 -15.15 -12.96 -3.20
C GLN A 155 -15.27 -13.19 -4.71
N LYS A 156 -16.40 -12.83 -5.31
CA LYS A 156 -16.61 -12.94 -6.77
C LYS A 156 -15.65 -12.03 -7.55
N GLU A 157 -15.46 -10.79 -7.11
CA GLU A 157 -14.55 -9.84 -7.75
C GLU A 157 -13.09 -10.35 -7.67
N VAL A 158 -12.67 -10.84 -6.51
CA VAL A 158 -11.35 -11.45 -6.30
C VAL A 158 -11.14 -12.67 -7.19
N GLU A 159 -12.10 -13.58 -7.27
CA GLU A 159 -12.04 -14.77 -8.14
C GLU A 159 -11.95 -14.38 -9.62
N THR A 160 -12.69 -13.37 -10.04
CA THR A 160 -12.62 -12.85 -11.42
C THR A 160 -11.22 -12.35 -11.75
N LEU A 161 -10.60 -11.58 -10.87
CA LEU A 161 -9.24 -11.07 -11.06
C LEU A 161 -8.20 -12.20 -11.03
N LYS A 162 -8.36 -13.18 -10.14
CA LYS A 162 -7.49 -14.37 -10.08
C LYS A 162 -7.56 -15.18 -11.38
N ASN A 163 -8.76 -15.50 -11.84
CA ASN A 163 -8.96 -16.35 -13.01
C ASN A 163 -8.52 -15.66 -14.30
N ARG A 164 -8.74 -14.35 -14.42
CA ARG A 164 -8.44 -13.60 -15.64
C ARG A 164 -6.97 -13.18 -15.75
N TYR A 165 -6.33 -12.86 -14.63
CA TYR A 165 -4.99 -12.24 -14.62
C TYR A 165 -3.95 -13.00 -13.82
N GLY A 166 -4.31 -14.12 -13.17
CA GLY A 166 -3.41 -14.88 -12.31
C GLY A 166 -3.00 -14.11 -11.05
N SER A 167 -3.84 -13.18 -10.60
CA SER A 167 -3.54 -12.34 -9.44
C SER A 167 -3.53 -13.13 -8.14
N LYS A 168 -2.73 -12.68 -7.18
CA LYS A 168 -2.65 -13.24 -5.83
C LYS A 168 -3.28 -12.25 -4.85
N ILE A 169 -4.58 -12.42 -4.57
CA ILE A 169 -5.36 -11.57 -3.67
C ILE A 169 -5.88 -12.41 -2.51
N VAL A 170 -5.62 -11.95 -1.29
CA VAL A 170 -6.14 -12.53 -0.04
C VAL A 170 -7.08 -11.53 0.59
N VAL A 171 -8.19 -12.02 1.12
CA VAL A 171 -9.17 -11.21 1.87
C VAL A 171 -8.93 -11.41 3.37
N ALA A 172 -8.75 -10.30 4.09
CA ALA A 172 -8.54 -10.28 5.52
C ALA A 172 -9.67 -9.52 6.26
#